data_5c5b8db7d7829155a6079d0bacb2f3f5
#
_entry.id   5c5b8db7d7829155a6079d0bacb2f3f5
#
_cell.length_a   1.000
_cell.length_b   1.000
_cell.length_c   1.000
_cell.angle_alpha   90.00
_cell.angle_beta   90.00
_cell.angle_gamma   90.00
#
_symmetry.space_group_name_H-M   'P 1'
#
loop_
_entity.id
_entity.type
_entity.pdbx_description
1 polymer ?
#
loop_
_entity_poly.entity_id
_entity_poly.type
_entity_poly.pdbx_seq_one_letter_code
_entity_poly.pdbx_strand_id
1 'polypeptide(L)'
;MSPDLLYIRLTCPRQHPRIPPRGQKLHYQADSIQFICHLVVLIEAQIKGLRKTAVRQAYQQTLFGGGRAERIKVDGSYSFEFHPDSYAPDRDYDGHFGEADFQHHYYPRIGDFDSKEEYLCACELEKWAARGWIDFWVRNLVRKPCSSCYLQTAEGRFYPDFDCRLPDKTMLVVEYKGADRYAAAKMDRDMGELWAELSDGKCRFVMATDKKWGGIEEMLK
;
A
#
# COMPACT_ATOMS: atom_id res chain seq x y z
N MET A 1 -1.44 7.81 -35.04
CA MET A 1 -0.92 6.44 -35.08
C MET A 1 -1.92 5.55 -34.37
N SER A 2 -2.58 4.68 -35.10
CA SER A 2 -3.69 3.83 -34.65
C SER A 2 -3.18 2.73 -33.69
N PRO A 3 -3.92 2.37 -32.64
CA PRO A 3 -3.63 1.19 -31.86
C PRO A 3 -4.09 -0.05 -32.63
N ASP A 4 -3.15 -0.92 -32.94
CA ASP A 4 -3.42 -2.22 -33.55
C ASP A 4 -4.25 -3.09 -32.60
N LEU A 5 -5.51 -3.24 -32.95
CA LEU A 5 -6.41 -4.25 -32.40
C LEU A 5 -5.94 -5.61 -32.88
N LEU A 6 -5.32 -6.39 -32.02
CA LEU A 6 -4.95 -7.77 -32.27
C LEU A 6 -6.25 -8.62 -32.36
N TYR A 7 -6.74 -8.80 -33.59
CA TYR A 7 -7.84 -9.71 -33.89
C TYR A 7 -7.32 -11.15 -33.81
N ILE A 8 -7.57 -11.83 -32.70
CA ILE A 8 -7.37 -13.29 -32.64
C ILE A 8 -8.51 -13.93 -33.43
N ARG A 9 -8.25 -14.30 -34.69
CA ARG A 9 -9.13 -15.13 -35.48
C ARG A 9 -9.09 -16.56 -34.95
N LEU A 10 -10.06 -16.94 -34.16
CA LEU A 10 -10.28 -18.37 -33.84
C LEU A 10 -10.88 -19.03 -35.07
N THR A 11 -10.03 -19.61 -35.92
CA THR A 11 -10.47 -20.54 -36.98
C THR A 11 -10.82 -21.87 -36.33
N CYS A 12 -12.10 -22.09 -36.12
CA CYS A 12 -12.61 -23.39 -35.74
C CYS A 12 -12.72 -24.26 -37.03
N PRO A 13 -11.98 -25.35 -37.18
CA PRO A 13 -12.21 -26.28 -38.28
C PRO A 13 -13.56 -26.94 -38.07
N ARG A 14 -14.50 -26.73 -38.99
CA ARG A 14 -15.78 -27.49 -39.02
C ARG A 14 -15.45 -28.95 -39.31
N GLN A 15 -15.30 -29.77 -38.28
CA GLN A 15 -15.43 -31.21 -38.37
C GLN A 15 -16.82 -31.56 -37.88
N HIS A 16 -17.62 -32.14 -38.76
CA HIS A 16 -18.90 -32.73 -38.41
C HIS A 16 -18.70 -33.83 -37.34
N PRO A 17 -19.40 -33.78 -36.20
CA PRO A 17 -19.24 -34.79 -35.18
C PRO A 17 -19.84 -36.12 -35.71
N ARG A 18 -19.01 -37.12 -35.92
CA ARG A 18 -19.45 -38.50 -36.04
C ARG A 18 -19.94 -38.94 -34.67
N ILE A 19 -21.23 -39.34 -34.59
CA ILE A 19 -21.83 -39.87 -33.36
C ILE A 19 -21.07 -41.17 -32.98
N PRO A 20 -20.43 -41.21 -31.80
CA PRO A 20 -19.76 -42.42 -31.36
C PRO A 20 -20.76 -43.50 -30.93
N PRO A 21 -20.41 -44.79 -31.04
CA PRO A 21 -21.30 -45.89 -30.63
C PRO A 21 -21.58 -45.83 -29.14
N ARG A 22 -22.82 -46.23 -28.77
CA ARG A 22 -23.26 -46.31 -27.38
C ARG A 22 -22.32 -47.15 -26.52
N GLY A 23 -21.59 -46.52 -25.61
CA GLY A 23 -20.73 -47.20 -24.63
C GLY A 23 -19.48 -46.45 -24.17
N GLN A 24 -18.99 -45.43 -24.90
CA GLN A 24 -17.83 -44.61 -24.45
C GLN A 24 -18.34 -43.34 -23.82
N LYS A 25 -18.55 -43.37 -22.52
CA LYS A 25 -18.79 -42.17 -21.69
C LYS A 25 -17.49 -41.72 -21.04
N LEU A 26 -17.18 -40.42 -21.23
CA LEU A 26 -16.63 -39.53 -20.20
C LEU A 26 -15.12 -39.35 -20.06
N HIS A 27 -14.29 -39.51 -21.07
CA HIS A 27 -12.94 -38.88 -20.97
C HIS A 27 -12.89 -37.44 -21.52
N TYR A 28 -13.76 -37.07 -22.45
CA TYR A 28 -13.79 -35.73 -23.08
C TYR A 28 -14.24 -34.58 -22.16
N GLN A 29 -15.02 -34.86 -21.12
CA GLN A 29 -15.52 -33.80 -20.22
C GLN A 29 -14.49 -33.35 -19.18
N ALA A 30 -13.67 -34.24 -18.67
CA ALA A 30 -12.64 -33.88 -17.67
C ALA A 30 -11.55 -32.96 -18.26
N ASP A 31 -11.07 -33.33 -19.44
CA ASP A 31 -10.03 -32.53 -20.13
C ASP A 31 -10.54 -31.17 -20.54
N SER A 32 -11.80 -31.06 -20.95
CA SER A 32 -12.42 -29.78 -21.32
C SER A 32 -12.62 -28.88 -20.10
N ILE A 33 -13.03 -29.43 -18.95
CA ILE A 33 -13.17 -28.67 -17.70
C ILE A 33 -11.81 -28.19 -17.20
N GLN A 34 -10.82 -29.05 -17.22
CA GLN A 34 -9.45 -28.71 -16.81
C GLN A 34 -8.85 -27.62 -17.70
N PHE A 35 -9.08 -27.70 -19.01
CA PHE A 35 -8.68 -26.67 -19.97
C PHE A 35 -9.38 -25.31 -19.70
N ILE A 36 -10.69 -25.33 -19.45
CA ILE A 36 -11.45 -24.11 -19.10
C ILE A 36 -10.95 -23.51 -17.80
N CYS A 37 -10.72 -24.32 -16.77
CA CYS A 37 -10.16 -23.85 -15.51
C CYS A 37 -8.79 -23.20 -15.70
N HIS A 38 -7.94 -23.81 -16.48
CA HIS A 38 -6.62 -23.25 -16.79
C HIS A 38 -6.71 -21.94 -17.58
N LEU A 39 -7.61 -21.87 -18.55
CA LEU A 39 -7.86 -20.64 -19.31
C LEU A 39 -8.39 -19.51 -18.44
N VAL A 40 -9.30 -19.80 -17.51
CA VAL A 40 -9.82 -18.81 -16.54
C VAL A 40 -8.70 -18.26 -15.69
N VAL A 41 -7.83 -19.11 -15.14
CA VAL A 41 -6.66 -18.68 -14.35
C VAL A 41 -5.73 -17.77 -15.14
N LEU A 42 -5.46 -18.12 -16.40
CA LEU A 42 -4.61 -17.29 -17.29
C LEU A 42 -5.27 -15.95 -17.61
N ILE A 43 -6.57 -15.93 -17.87
CA ILE A 43 -7.33 -14.69 -18.13
C ILE A 43 -7.34 -13.80 -16.89
N GLU A 44 -7.60 -14.37 -15.71
CA GLU A 44 -7.55 -13.62 -14.45
C GLU A 44 -6.17 -13.02 -14.17
N ALA A 45 -5.10 -13.78 -14.42
CA ALA A 45 -3.75 -13.28 -14.28
C ALA A 45 -3.44 -12.13 -15.26
N GLN A 46 -3.91 -12.22 -16.51
CA GLN A 46 -3.78 -11.18 -17.52
C GLN A 46 -4.58 -9.92 -17.12
N ILE A 47 -5.83 -10.09 -16.70
CA ILE A 47 -6.68 -8.98 -16.23
C ILE A 47 -6.04 -8.29 -15.04
N LYS A 48 -5.51 -9.05 -14.08
CA LYS A 48 -4.82 -8.51 -12.90
C LYS A 48 -3.57 -7.72 -13.30
N GLY A 49 -2.78 -8.23 -14.26
CA GLY A 49 -1.62 -7.52 -14.81
C GLY A 49 -2.00 -6.21 -15.52
N LEU A 50 -3.04 -6.24 -16.37
CA LEU A 50 -3.53 -5.06 -17.08
C LEU A 50 -4.10 -4.00 -16.13
N ARG A 51 -4.87 -4.43 -15.12
CA ARG A 51 -5.37 -3.54 -14.07
C ARG A 51 -4.23 -2.85 -13.34
N LYS A 52 -3.21 -3.60 -12.93
CA LYS A 52 -2.04 -3.04 -12.25
C LYS A 52 -1.33 -1.97 -13.09
N THR A 53 -1.15 -2.22 -14.37
CA THR A 53 -0.54 -1.26 -15.30
C THR A 53 -1.42 -0.03 -15.50
N ALA A 54 -2.73 -0.21 -15.69
CA ALA A 54 -3.69 0.88 -15.84
C ALA A 54 -3.77 1.75 -14.57
N VAL A 55 -3.79 1.11 -13.39
CA VAL A 55 -3.75 1.78 -12.09
C VAL A 55 -2.49 2.64 -11.95
N ARG A 56 -1.33 2.08 -12.26
CA ARG A 56 -0.05 2.80 -12.21
C ARG A 56 -0.04 4.00 -13.17
N GLN A 57 -0.53 3.81 -14.40
CA GLN A 57 -0.63 4.89 -15.39
C GLN A 57 -1.63 5.97 -14.97
N ALA A 58 -2.80 5.58 -14.47
CA ALA A 58 -3.80 6.52 -13.96
C ALA A 58 -3.27 7.30 -12.76
N TYR A 59 -2.57 6.65 -11.85
CA TYR A 59 -1.93 7.30 -10.72
C TYR A 59 -0.87 8.32 -11.16
N GLN A 60 0.02 7.93 -12.07
CA GLN A 60 1.00 8.84 -12.65
C GLN A 60 0.34 10.02 -13.38
N GLN A 61 -0.73 9.77 -14.16
CA GLN A 61 -1.49 10.82 -14.82
C GLN A 61 -2.21 11.73 -13.84
N THR A 62 -2.73 11.21 -12.74
CA THR A 62 -3.40 11.99 -11.69
C THR A 62 -2.41 12.86 -10.92
N LEU A 63 -1.22 12.35 -10.65
CA LEU A 63 -0.15 13.10 -9.99
C LEU A 63 0.50 14.16 -10.88
N PHE A 64 0.59 13.92 -12.19
CA PHE A 64 1.34 14.76 -13.13
C PHE A 64 0.49 15.39 -14.25
N GLY A 65 -0.71 14.88 -14.49
CA GLY A 65 -1.62 15.39 -15.50
C GLY A 65 -2.66 16.32 -14.89
N GLY A 66 -2.69 17.58 -15.27
CA GLY A 66 -3.56 18.65 -14.76
C GLY A 66 -5.08 18.42 -14.85
N GLY A 67 -5.57 17.23 -14.61
CA GLY A 67 -6.98 16.90 -14.46
C GLY A 67 -7.44 17.08 -13.00
N ARG A 68 -8.65 17.59 -12.83
CA ARG A 68 -9.35 17.86 -11.58
C ARG A 68 -9.52 16.61 -10.70
N ALA A 69 -8.43 16.06 -10.17
CA ALA A 69 -8.48 15.25 -8.97
C ALA A 69 -8.52 16.22 -7.80
N GLU A 70 -9.43 16.02 -6.85
CA GLU A 70 -9.38 16.71 -5.56
C GLU A 70 -7.94 16.61 -5.07
N ARG A 71 -7.31 17.76 -5.01
CA ARG A 71 -5.88 17.89 -4.82
C ARG A 71 -5.47 17.22 -3.52
N ILE A 72 -4.87 16.04 -3.61
CA ILE A 72 -3.63 15.94 -2.83
C ILE A 72 -2.84 17.10 -3.36
N LYS A 73 -2.59 18.11 -2.54
CA LYS A 73 -1.74 19.21 -2.93
C LYS A 73 -0.34 18.67 -3.15
N VAL A 74 -0.12 18.07 -4.30
CA VAL A 74 1.19 17.89 -4.88
C VAL A 74 1.51 19.22 -5.54
N ASP A 75 1.50 20.29 -4.75
CA ASP A 75 1.93 21.62 -5.17
C ASP A 75 3.45 21.76 -5.01
N GLY A 76 4.19 20.70 -5.33
CA GLY A 76 5.66 20.71 -5.26
C GLY A 76 6.24 20.78 -3.83
N SER A 77 5.40 20.86 -2.82
CA SER A 77 5.80 20.77 -1.43
C SER A 77 5.17 19.51 -0.83
N TYR A 78 5.91 18.42 -0.76
CA TYR A 78 5.62 17.30 0.12
C TYR A 78 5.76 17.82 1.57
N SER A 79 4.78 18.65 1.99
CA SER A 79 4.77 19.26 3.29
C SER A 79 3.72 18.61 4.15
N PHE A 80 4.13 18.21 5.33
CA PHE A 80 3.26 17.70 6.38
C PHE A 80 3.00 18.85 7.34
N GLU A 81 1.73 19.16 7.58
CA GLU A 81 1.33 20.18 8.53
C GLU A 81 0.78 19.49 9.77
N PHE A 82 1.45 19.64 10.90
CA PHE A 82 1.02 19.11 12.19
C PHE A 82 0.39 20.25 12.99
N HIS A 83 -0.93 20.30 13.01
CA HIS A 83 -1.67 21.32 13.77
C HIS A 83 -1.88 20.85 15.22
N PRO A 84 -1.43 21.59 16.23
CA PRO A 84 -1.49 21.18 17.64
C PRO A 84 -2.88 20.75 18.11
N ASP A 85 -3.94 21.39 17.61
CA ASP A 85 -5.32 21.17 18.05
C ASP A 85 -6.11 20.18 17.18
N SER A 86 -5.49 19.61 16.14
CA SER A 86 -6.20 18.75 15.17
C SER A 86 -6.13 17.27 15.48
N TYR A 87 -5.23 16.85 16.35
CA TYR A 87 -5.02 15.44 16.67
C TYR A 87 -6.03 14.94 17.69
N ALA A 88 -7.10 14.31 17.21
CA ALA A 88 -8.22 13.85 18.02
C ALA A 88 -8.45 12.33 17.80
N PRO A 89 -7.71 11.46 18.46
CA PRO A 89 -7.94 10.02 18.41
C PRO A 89 -9.31 9.68 19.01
N ASP A 90 -9.95 8.63 18.49
CA ASP A 90 -11.21 8.12 19.05
C ASP A 90 -10.99 7.51 20.44
N ARG A 91 -9.82 6.91 20.64
CA ARG A 91 -9.36 6.36 21.92
C ARG A 91 -7.88 6.68 22.10
N ASP A 92 -7.53 7.14 23.29
CA ASP A 92 -6.13 7.29 23.69
C ASP A 92 -5.55 5.91 24.05
N TYR A 93 -4.26 5.76 23.80
CA TYR A 93 -3.53 4.59 24.28
C TYR A 93 -3.49 4.56 25.80
N ASP A 94 -3.93 3.47 26.41
CA ASP A 94 -4.09 3.29 27.86
C ASP A 94 -3.03 2.40 28.53
N GLY A 95 -2.01 1.99 27.76
CA GLY A 95 -0.92 1.15 28.29
C GLY A 95 -1.16 -0.36 28.18
N HIS A 96 -2.24 -0.82 27.56
CA HIS A 96 -2.60 -2.26 27.56
C HIS A 96 -1.60 -3.18 26.84
N PHE A 97 -0.73 -2.66 25.99
CA PHE A 97 0.38 -3.42 25.37
C PHE A 97 1.70 -3.25 26.12
N GLY A 98 1.84 -2.21 26.96
CA GLY A 98 3.02 -1.90 27.75
C GLY A 98 3.08 -0.42 28.14
N GLU A 99 3.88 -0.09 29.11
CA GLU A 99 4.05 1.27 29.64
C GLU A 99 5.31 1.91 29.03
N ALA A 100 5.30 2.25 27.74
CA ALA A 100 6.37 3.02 27.15
C ALA A 100 6.13 4.51 27.34
N ASP A 101 7.21 5.24 27.67
CA ASP A 101 7.20 6.69 27.73
C ASP A 101 7.57 7.25 26.34
N PHE A 102 6.58 7.78 25.63
CA PHE A 102 6.73 8.28 24.26
C PHE A 102 6.99 9.79 24.26
N GLN A 103 8.16 10.22 24.69
CA GLN A 103 8.53 11.63 24.82
C GLN A 103 8.73 12.35 23.50
N HIS A 104 9.00 11.61 22.41
CA HIS A 104 9.23 12.18 21.08
C HIS A 104 8.00 12.05 20.17
N HIS A 105 6.86 11.59 20.68
CA HIS A 105 5.60 11.74 19.96
C HIS A 105 5.21 13.22 19.89
N TYR A 106 4.91 13.72 18.70
CA TYR A 106 4.68 15.16 18.48
C TYR A 106 3.53 15.72 19.33
N TYR A 107 2.47 14.94 19.48
CA TYR A 107 1.30 15.35 20.26
C TYR A 107 1.38 14.81 21.70
N PRO A 108 0.80 15.54 22.67
CA PRO A 108 0.78 15.07 24.06
C PRO A 108 -0.13 13.87 24.31
N ARG A 109 -1.00 13.56 23.34
CA ARG A 109 -1.89 12.40 23.32
C ARG A 109 -1.43 11.45 22.22
N ILE A 110 -1.61 10.15 22.43
CA ILE A 110 -1.29 9.12 21.44
C ILE A 110 -2.55 8.33 21.19
N GLY A 111 -2.94 8.18 19.93
CA GLY A 111 -4.02 7.29 19.52
C GLY A 111 -3.67 5.83 19.81
N ASP A 112 -4.68 5.06 20.14
CA ASP A 112 -4.50 3.65 20.43
C ASP A 112 -3.92 2.86 19.25
N PHE A 113 -3.19 1.80 19.55
CA PHE A 113 -2.58 0.91 18.55
C PHE A 113 -3.54 -0.24 18.22
N ASP A 114 -3.61 -0.59 16.94
CA ASP A 114 -4.46 -1.69 16.48
C ASP A 114 -3.87 -3.07 16.81
N SER A 115 -2.57 -3.12 17.14
CA SER A 115 -1.86 -4.36 17.47
C SER A 115 -0.67 -4.11 18.40
N LYS A 116 -0.27 -5.18 19.11
CA LYS A 116 0.96 -5.17 19.90
C LYS A 116 2.20 -4.94 19.04
N GLU A 117 2.19 -5.41 17.82
CA GLU A 117 3.28 -5.24 16.87
C GLU A 117 3.47 -3.79 16.47
N GLU A 118 2.37 -3.04 16.25
CA GLU A 118 2.43 -1.59 16.02
C GLU A 118 2.97 -0.85 17.24
N TYR A 119 2.51 -1.21 18.44
CA TYR A 119 3.08 -0.67 19.67
C TYR A 119 4.59 -0.92 19.77
N LEU A 120 5.07 -2.13 19.44
CA LEU A 120 6.50 -2.42 19.42
C LEU A 120 7.25 -1.61 18.35
N CYS A 121 6.63 -1.34 17.20
CA CYS A 121 7.18 -0.45 16.19
C CYS A 121 7.35 0.97 16.74
N ALA A 122 6.33 1.50 17.41
CA ALA A 122 6.39 2.80 18.07
C ALA A 122 7.51 2.86 19.13
N CYS A 123 7.73 1.78 19.90
CA CYS A 123 8.84 1.70 20.84
C CYS A 123 10.21 1.78 20.16
N GLU A 124 10.36 1.22 18.96
CA GLU A 124 11.61 1.36 18.19
C GLU A 124 11.78 2.77 17.64
N LEU A 125 10.70 3.39 17.12
CA LEU A 125 10.74 4.78 16.69
C LEU A 125 11.16 5.72 17.82
N GLU A 126 10.61 5.52 19.02
CA GLU A 126 10.99 6.28 20.21
C GLU A 126 12.48 6.12 20.57
N LYS A 127 13.02 4.89 20.49
CA LYS A 127 14.46 4.66 20.72
C LYS A 127 15.35 5.38 19.72
N TRP A 128 14.96 5.43 18.46
CA TRP A 128 15.71 6.16 17.43
C TRP A 128 15.57 7.67 17.61
N ALA A 129 14.41 8.14 18.01
CA ALA A 129 14.20 9.54 18.35
C ALA A 129 15.05 9.96 19.55
N ALA A 130 15.12 9.16 20.60
CA ALA A 130 16.01 9.38 21.74
C ALA A 130 17.51 9.41 21.37
N ARG A 131 17.90 8.77 20.26
CA ARG A 131 19.26 8.83 19.70
C ARG A 131 19.47 10.02 18.75
N GLY A 132 18.44 10.82 18.49
CA GLY A 132 18.50 11.95 17.57
C GLY A 132 18.47 11.56 16.08
N TRP A 133 18.03 10.34 15.74
CA TRP A 133 17.85 9.90 14.35
C TRP A 133 16.49 10.29 13.78
N ILE A 134 15.55 10.58 14.65
CA ILE A 134 14.21 11.09 14.36
C ILE A 134 14.01 12.33 15.24
N ASP A 135 13.56 13.45 14.65
CA ASP A 135 13.23 14.67 15.43
C ASP A 135 11.99 14.45 16.29
N PHE A 136 10.94 13.90 15.66
CA PHE A 136 9.70 13.48 16.31
C PHE A 136 8.98 12.47 15.43
N TRP A 137 8.02 11.77 16.00
CA TRP A 137 7.14 10.87 15.28
C TRP A 137 5.67 11.08 15.69
N VAL A 138 4.74 10.62 14.86
CA VAL A 138 3.30 10.70 15.07
C VAL A 138 2.67 9.34 14.79
N ARG A 139 1.84 8.85 15.70
CA ARG A 139 0.89 7.77 15.40
C ARG A 139 -0.19 8.34 14.48
N ASN A 140 -0.21 7.92 13.23
CA ASN A 140 -1.19 8.43 12.28
C ASN A 140 -2.61 7.95 12.63
N LEU A 141 -3.58 8.82 12.47
CA LEU A 141 -4.99 8.51 12.71
C LEU A 141 -5.70 8.23 11.40
N VAL A 142 -6.54 7.20 11.37
CA VAL A 142 -7.28 6.84 10.16
C VAL A 142 -8.51 7.71 10.00
N ARG A 143 -8.69 8.30 8.80
CA ARG A 143 -9.88 9.06 8.40
C ARG A 143 -10.25 10.25 9.29
N LYS A 144 -9.27 10.90 9.92
CA LYS A 144 -9.50 12.11 10.69
C LYS A 144 -9.26 13.35 9.81
N PRO A 145 -10.24 14.25 9.68
CA PRO A 145 -10.03 15.50 8.96
C PRO A 145 -8.87 16.28 9.55
N CYS A 146 -8.01 16.84 8.71
CA CYS A 146 -6.89 17.70 9.07
C CYS A 146 -5.75 17.07 9.88
N SER A 147 -5.83 15.78 10.27
CA SER A 147 -4.80 15.12 11.06
C SER A 147 -4.34 13.76 10.51
N SER A 148 -5.03 13.20 9.51
CA SER A 148 -4.60 11.95 8.90
C SER A 148 -3.65 12.20 7.74
N CYS A 149 -2.47 11.58 7.80
CA CYS A 149 -1.65 11.35 6.63
C CYS A 149 -2.24 10.20 5.82
N TYR A 150 -2.32 10.33 4.52
CA TYR A 150 -2.73 9.24 3.64
C TYR A 150 -2.07 9.33 2.28
N LEU A 151 -1.84 8.19 1.66
CA LEU A 151 -1.42 8.08 0.28
C LEU A 151 -2.62 7.73 -0.58
N GLN A 152 -2.81 8.45 -1.69
CA GLN A 152 -3.90 8.16 -2.61
C GLN A 152 -3.55 6.91 -3.42
N THR A 153 -4.43 5.92 -3.39
CA THR A 153 -4.34 4.72 -4.22
C THR A 153 -5.44 4.74 -5.28
N ALA A 154 -5.40 3.83 -6.22
CA ALA A 154 -6.46 3.70 -7.22
C ALA A 154 -7.78 3.19 -6.64
N GLU A 155 -7.72 2.50 -5.52
CA GLU A 155 -8.90 1.91 -4.87
C GLU A 155 -9.40 2.74 -3.68
N GLY A 156 -8.69 3.83 -3.32
CA GLY A 156 -9.03 4.67 -2.18
C GLY A 156 -7.82 5.33 -1.53
N ARG A 157 -7.88 5.46 -0.22
CA ARG A 157 -6.83 6.05 0.60
C ARG A 157 -6.15 4.98 1.44
N PHE A 158 -4.83 4.94 1.37
CA PHE A 158 -3.99 4.15 2.25
C PHE A 158 -3.49 5.04 3.38
N TYR A 159 -3.70 4.65 4.61
CA TYR A 159 -3.30 5.37 5.82
C TYR A 159 -2.16 4.61 6.48
N PRO A 160 -0.92 5.07 6.34
CA PRO A 160 0.23 4.47 7.03
C PRO A 160 0.11 4.61 8.55
N ASP A 161 0.83 3.78 9.28
CA ASP A 161 0.73 3.77 10.75
C ASP A 161 1.45 4.93 11.42
N PHE A 162 2.60 5.38 10.87
CA PHE A 162 3.44 6.39 11.50
C PHE A 162 4.02 7.37 10.49
N ASP A 163 4.12 8.63 10.92
CA ASP A 163 4.84 9.71 10.24
C ASP A 163 6.01 10.15 11.11
N CYS A 164 7.22 10.18 10.57
CA CYS A 164 8.43 10.54 11.30
C CYS A 164 9.13 11.71 10.60
N ARG A 165 9.51 12.74 11.37
CA ARG A 165 10.35 13.83 10.90
C ARG A 165 11.81 13.52 11.17
N LEU A 166 12.63 13.52 10.13
CA LEU A 166 14.07 13.30 10.26
C LEU A 166 14.81 14.62 10.46
N PRO A 167 16.04 14.61 11.02
CA PRO A 167 16.84 15.81 11.24
C PRO A 167 17.17 16.61 9.97
N ASP A 168 17.28 15.93 8.82
CA ASP A 168 17.45 16.53 7.49
C ASP A 168 16.18 17.17 6.92
N LYS A 169 15.08 17.17 7.69
CA LYS A 169 13.74 17.63 7.32
C LYS A 169 12.98 16.72 6.36
N THR A 170 13.51 15.57 6.04
CA THR A 170 12.81 14.53 5.29
C THR A 170 11.71 13.93 6.15
N MET A 171 10.59 13.56 5.53
CA MET A 171 9.52 12.81 6.19
C MET A 171 9.67 11.32 5.85
N LEU A 172 9.76 10.49 6.89
CA LEU A 172 9.72 9.04 6.77
C LEU A 172 8.33 8.54 7.18
N VAL A 173 7.66 7.91 6.25
CA VAL A 173 6.35 7.27 6.46
C VAL A 173 6.57 5.78 6.69
N VAL A 174 6.04 5.26 7.79
CA VAL A 174 6.22 3.86 8.21
C VAL A 174 4.88 3.17 8.28
N GLU A 175 4.79 2.03 7.64
CA GLU A 175 3.68 1.09 7.74
C GLU A 175 4.18 -0.20 8.38
N TYR A 176 3.42 -0.77 9.31
CA TYR A 176 3.69 -2.09 9.86
C TYR A 176 2.66 -3.10 9.34
N LYS A 177 3.12 -4.22 8.85
CA LYS A 177 2.25 -5.34 8.45
C LYS A 177 2.72 -6.64 9.09
N GLY A 178 1.79 -7.35 9.71
CA GLY A 178 2.05 -8.74 10.13
C GLY A 178 2.50 -9.60 8.95
N ALA A 179 3.32 -10.61 9.20
CA ALA A 179 3.90 -11.47 8.17
C ALA A 179 2.85 -12.12 7.27
N ASP A 180 1.71 -12.49 7.82
CA ASP A 180 0.58 -13.09 7.12
C ASP A 180 -0.07 -12.15 6.11
N ARG A 181 -0.05 -10.83 6.38
CA ARG A 181 -0.66 -9.79 5.53
C ARG A 181 0.34 -9.08 4.62
N TYR A 182 1.64 -9.23 4.86
CA TYR A 182 2.68 -8.53 4.11
C TYR A 182 2.66 -8.79 2.60
N ALA A 183 2.45 -10.04 2.19
CA ALA A 183 2.35 -10.39 0.78
C ALA A 183 1.09 -9.79 0.12
N ALA A 184 -0.02 -9.74 0.83
CA ALA A 184 -1.27 -9.15 0.34
C ALA A 184 -1.19 -7.62 0.23
N ALA A 185 -0.39 -6.97 1.08
CA ALA A 185 -0.17 -5.53 1.10
C ALA A 185 0.80 -5.02 0.00
N LYS A 186 1.08 -5.84 -1.02
CA LYS A 186 1.99 -5.46 -2.09
C LYS A 186 1.59 -4.16 -2.79
N MET A 187 0.30 -3.92 -2.99
CA MET A 187 -0.17 -2.71 -3.67
C MET A 187 0.10 -1.46 -2.83
N ASP A 188 -0.17 -1.50 -1.53
CA ASP A 188 0.10 -0.39 -0.61
C ASP A 188 1.60 -0.09 -0.55
N ARG A 189 2.44 -1.13 -0.53
CA ARG A 189 3.90 -0.99 -0.56
C ARG A 189 4.39 -0.38 -1.88
N ASP A 190 3.96 -0.94 -3.03
CA ASP A 190 4.34 -0.42 -4.35
C ASP A 190 3.92 1.07 -4.50
N MET A 191 2.81 1.47 -3.87
CA MET A 191 2.33 2.86 -3.88
C MET A 191 3.15 3.76 -2.96
N GLY A 192 3.49 3.28 -1.76
CA GLY A 192 4.35 4.03 -0.83
C GLY A 192 5.75 4.27 -1.41
N GLU A 193 6.34 3.23 -2.01
CA GLU A 193 7.64 3.32 -2.69
C GLU A 193 7.60 4.32 -3.85
N LEU A 194 6.56 4.26 -4.70
CA LEU A 194 6.39 5.19 -5.82
C LEU A 194 6.20 6.63 -5.32
N TRP A 195 5.40 6.84 -4.27
CA TRP A 195 5.21 8.15 -3.67
C TRP A 195 6.52 8.74 -3.14
N ALA A 196 7.33 7.94 -2.45
CA ALA A 196 8.64 8.35 -1.97
C ALA A 196 9.61 8.70 -3.12
N GLU A 197 9.67 7.85 -4.16
CA GLU A 197 10.46 8.08 -5.37
C GLU A 197 10.11 9.42 -6.04
N LEU A 198 8.82 9.75 -6.11
CA LEU A 198 8.33 10.97 -6.75
C LEU A 198 8.48 12.22 -5.88
N SER A 199 8.86 12.09 -4.63
CA SER A 199 9.04 13.20 -3.69
C SER A 199 10.33 14.02 -3.92
N ASP A 200 11.19 13.58 -4.83
CA ASP A 200 12.50 14.19 -5.07
C ASP A 200 13.35 14.25 -3.79
N GLY A 201 13.35 13.14 -3.04
CA GLY A 201 14.11 12.97 -1.80
C GLY A 201 13.52 13.65 -0.56
N LYS A 202 12.36 14.29 -0.67
CA LYS A 202 11.70 14.96 0.48
C LYS A 202 11.00 13.98 1.41
N CYS A 203 10.64 12.80 0.89
CA CYS A 203 9.93 11.79 1.63
C CYS A 203 10.56 10.41 1.41
N ARG A 204 10.47 9.56 2.43
CA ARG A 204 10.85 8.16 2.41
C ARG A 204 9.66 7.32 2.84
N PHE A 205 9.58 6.09 2.37
CA PHE A 205 8.55 5.14 2.76
C PHE A 205 9.18 3.79 3.08
N VAL A 206 8.67 3.14 4.13
CA VAL A 206 9.05 1.77 4.46
C VAL A 206 7.86 0.99 5.00
N MET A 207 7.72 -0.25 4.54
CA MET A 207 6.78 -1.21 5.11
C MET A 207 7.56 -2.25 5.92
N ALA A 208 7.46 -2.20 7.24
CA ALA A 208 8.09 -3.13 8.17
C ALA A 208 7.22 -4.36 8.40
N THR A 209 7.85 -5.48 8.71
CA THR A 209 7.17 -6.75 9.04
C THR A 209 8.05 -7.61 9.95
N ASP A 210 7.45 -8.59 10.64
CA ASP A 210 8.16 -9.60 11.45
C ASP A 210 9.11 -9.02 12.51
N LYS A 211 8.83 -7.80 13.02
CA LYS A 211 9.75 -7.10 13.94
C LYS A 211 11.16 -6.96 13.37
N LYS A 212 11.28 -6.95 12.03
CA LYS A 212 12.52 -6.70 11.32
C LYS A 212 12.67 -5.21 11.07
N TRP A 213 13.30 -4.53 12.00
CA TRP A 213 13.44 -3.08 12.00
C TRP A 213 14.55 -2.55 11.07
N GLY A 214 15.39 -3.45 10.52
CA GLY A 214 16.52 -3.07 9.66
C GLY A 214 16.14 -2.21 8.46
N GLY A 215 14.97 -2.48 7.85
CA GLY A 215 14.48 -1.65 6.74
C GLY A 215 14.16 -0.20 7.16
N ILE A 216 13.65 0.01 8.38
CA ILE A 216 13.44 1.36 8.93
C ILE A 216 14.81 2.00 9.23
N GLU A 217 15.70 1.27 9.89
CA GLU A 217 17.04 1.76 10.25
C GLU A 217 17.86 2.19 9.03
N GLU A 218 17.72 1.48 7.90
CA GLU A 218 18.36 1.87 6.63
C GLU A 218 17.81 3.21 6.09
N MET A 219 16.55 3.52 6.34
CA MET A 219 15.93 4.78 5.94
C MET A 219 16.32 5.96 6.86
N LEU A 220 16.87 5.69 8.05
CA LEU A 220 17.30 6.70 9.01
C LEU A 220 18.75 7.14 8.80
N LYS A 221 19.52 6.41 8.01
CA LYS A 221 20.92 6.71 7.66
C LYS A 221 21.02 7.44 6.32
#